data_c8ba4c4ae1027fe0c513340ef5496385
#
_entry.id   c8ba4c4ae1027fe0c513340ef5496385
#
_cell.length_a   1.000
_cell.length_b   1.000
_cell.length_c   1.000
_cell.angle_alpha   90.00
_cell.angle_beta   90.00
_cell.angle_gamma   90.00
#
_symmetry.space_group_name_H-M   'P 1'
#
loop_
_entity.id
_entity.type
_entity.pdbx_description
1 polymer ?
#
loop_
_entity_poly.entity_id
_entity_poly.type
_entity_poly.pdbx_seq_one_letter_code
_entity_poly.pdbx_strand_id
1 'polypeptide(L)'
;MPHMYVEYSSNLQGINEGALMEALNQAVCGHPTVADEADVKTRIAKLNDYRIGLNTAGRAFAHVELRLMAGRTAEVKKELSDRIAAVLKAQIPAQSGLDVQLSADIVDMEKPCYFKGKL
;
A
#
# COMPACT_ATOMS: atom_id res chain seq x y z
N MET A 1 -10.39 4.47 10.28
CA MET A 1 -9.73 5.66 9.80
C MET A 1 -8.70 5.40 8.72
N PRO A 2 -7.75 4.47 8.87
CA PRO A 2 -6.75 4.30 7.81
C PRO A 2 -7.37 3.88 6.49
N HIS A 3 -6.90 4.49 5.42
CA HIS A 3 -7.24 4.12 4.06
C HIS A 3 -5.98 3.69 3.34
N MET A 4 -5.98 2.49 2.79
CA MET A 4 -4.84 1.97 2.04
C MET A 4 -5.23 1.80 0.57
N TYR A 5 -4.43 2.39 -0.30
CA TYR A 5 -4.60 2.35 -1.74
C TYR A 5 -3.42 1.58 -2.33
N VAL A 6 -3.71 0.50 -3.02
CA VAL A 6 -2.70 -0.34 -3.66
C VAL A 6 -2.87 -0.25 -5.16
N GLU A 7 -1.78 0.05 -5.87
CA GLU A 7 -1.76 0.10 -7.32
C GLU A 7 -0.58 -0.70 -7.84
N TYR A 8 -0.79 -1.44 -8.93
CA TYR A 8 0.31 -2.13 -9.58
C TYR A 8 0.12 -2.20 -11.09
N SER A 9 1.24 -2.23 -11.81
CA SER A 9 1.21 -2.34 -13.26
C SER A 9 0.77 -3.74 -13.69
N SER A 10 -0.10 -3.80 -14.71
CA SER A 10 -0.76 -5.04 -15.12
C SER A 10 0.19 -6.12 -15.66
N ASN A 11 1.43 -5.77 -15.96
CA ASN A 11 2.45 -6.72 -16.40
C ASN A 11 3.07 -7.54 -15.25
N LEU A 12 2.74 -7.24 -13.99
CA LEU A 12 3.08 -8.11 -12.86
C LEU A 12 2.20 -9.36 -12.89
N GLN A 13 2.84 -10.52 -12.91
CA GLN A 13 2.15 -11.80 -12.98
C GLN A 13 2.02 -12.44 -11.60
N GLY A 14 0.92 -13.18 -11.40
CA GLY A 14 0.75 -14.01 -10.21
C GLY A 14 0.36 -13.26 -8.95
N ILE A 15 -0.10 -12.03 -9.05
CA ILE A 15 -0.58 -11.28 -7.88
C ILE A 15 -1.90 -11.88 -7.41
N ASN A 16 -1.92 -12.37 -6.16
CA ASN A 16 -3.17 -12.72 -5.49
C ASN A 16 -3.65 -11.49 -4.71
N GLU A 17 -4.59 -10.77 -5.30
CA GLU A 17 -5.04 -9.47 -4.76
C GLU A 17 -5.66 -9.62 -3.37
N GLY A 18 -6.47 -10.64 -3.15
CA GLY A 18 -7.09 -10.88 -1.84
C GLY A 18 -6.06 -11.17 -0.76
N ALA A 19 -5.10 -12.04 -1.05
CA ALA A 19 -4.04 -12.38 -0.11
C ALA A 19 -3.11 -11.19 0.17
N LEU A 20 -2.83 -10.38 -0.84
CA LEU A 20 -2.01 -9.17 -0.69
C LEU A 20 -2.71 -8.16 0.22
N MET A 21 -3.99 -7.88 0.00
CA MET A 21 -4.76 -6.97 0.85
C MET A 21 -4.85 -7.46 2.29
N GLU A 22 -5.07 -8.76 2.50
CA GLU A 22 -5.11 -9.34 3.83
C GLU A 22 -3.78 -9.19 4.56
N ALA A 23 -2.68 -9.50 3.89
CA ALA A 23 -1.34 -9.37 4.47
C ALA A 23 -1.00 -7.91 4.81
N LEU A 24 -1.38 -6.97 3.96
CA LEU A 24 -1.20 -5.53 4.21
C LEU A 24 -2.02 -5.09 5.43
N ASN A 25 -3.27 -5.51 5.53
CA ASN A 25 -4.12 -5.18 6.68
C ASN A 25 -3.53 -5.75 7.97
N GLN A 26 -3.07 -7.01 7.96
CA GLN A 26 -2.44 -7.61 9.13
C GLN A 26 -1.19 -6.85 9.57
N ALA A 27 -0.35 -6.43 8.62
CA ALA A 27 0.86 -5.69 8.93
C ALA A 27 0.57 -4.32 9.55
N VAL A 28 -0.41 -3.60 9.04
CA VAL A 28 -0.82 -2.28 9.54
C VAL A 28 -1.54 -2.42 10.88
N CYS A 29 -2.48 -3.36 11.01
CA CYS A 29 -3.23 -3.58 12.24
C CYS A 29 -2.34 -4.11 13.39
N GLY A 30 -1.23 -4.75 13.08
CA GLY A 30 -0.25 -5.19 14.07
C GLY A 30 0.52 -4.05 14.74
N HIS A 31 0.44 -2.84 14.21
CA HIS A 31 1.12 -1.68 14.80
C HIS A 31 0.25 -1.06 15.91
N PRO A 32 0.83 -0.72 17.09
CA PRO A 32 0.06 -0.19 18.21
C PRO A 32 -0.69 1.11 17.93
N THR A 33 -0.27 1.89 16.91
CA THR A 33 -0.92 3.14 16.53
C THR A 33 -2.29 2.93 15.86
N VAL A 34 -2.61 1.69 15.46
CA VAL A 34 -3.90 1.33 14.86
C VAL A 34 -4.77 0.65 15.92
N ALA A 35 -5.78 1.37 16.41
CA ALA A 35 -6.56 0.93 17.56
C ALA A 35 -7.62 -0.12 17.20
N ASP A 36 -8.23 -0.04 16.03
CA ASP A 36 -9.31 -0.92 15.60
C ASP A 36 -9.03 -1.42 14.17
N GLU A 37 -8.96 -2.75 14.03
CA GLU A 37 -8.70 -3.38 12.74
C GLU A 37 -9.80 -3.08 11.71
N ALA A 38 -11.04 -2.92 12.17
CA ALA A 38 -12.19 -2.63 11.30
C ALA A 38 -12.13 -1.23 10.66
N ASP A 39 -11.28 -0.35 11.19
CA ASP A 39 -11.07 0.96 10.60
C ASP A 39 -10.20 0.94 9.34
N VAL A 40 -9.41 -0.11 9.15
CA VAL A 40 -8.49 -0.21 8.01
C VAL A 40 -9.23 -0.66 6.76
N LYS A 41 -9.32 0.23 5.79
CA LYS A 41 -10.02 -0.02 4.51
C LYS A 41 -9.00 -0.03 3.38
N THR A 42 -8.88 -1.17 2.73
CA THR A 42 -7.89 -1.39 1.67
C THR A 42 -8.60 -1.65 0.35
N ARG A 43 -8.07 -1.07 -0.71
CA ARG A 43 -8.51 -1.30 -2.08
C ARG A 43 -7.30 -1.48 -2.98
N ILE A 44 -7.48 -2.20 -4.06
CA ILE A 44 -6.41 -2.52 -4.99
C ILE A 44 -6.85 -2.28 -6.42
N ALA A 45 -5.98 -1.69 -7.21
CA ALA A 45 -6.21 -1.43 -8.62
C ALA A 45 -5.06 -2.00 -9.46
N LYS A 46 -5.44 -2.83 -10.43
CA LYS A 46 -4.54 -3.30 -11.48
C LYS A 46 -4.59 -2.29 -12.62
N LEU A 47 -3.47 -1.64 -12.90
CA LEU A 47 -3.40 -0.58 -13.90
C LEU A 47 -2.98 -1.15 -15.24
N ASN A 48 -3.84 -1.00 -16.25
CA ASN A 48 -3.54 -1.38 -17.63
C ASN A 48 -2.82 -0.27 -18.39
N ASP A 49 -3.07 0.98 -18.01
CA ASP A 49 -2.47 2.16 -18.63
C ASP A 49 -1.49 2.79 -17.64
N TYR A 50 -0.21 2.67 -17.92
CA TYR A 50 0.86 3.20 -17.08
C TYR A 50 2.09 3.48 -17.95
N ARG A 51 2.98 4.33 -17.42
CA ARG A 51 4.29 4.58 -18.05
C ARG A 51 5.35 4.67 -16.96
N ILE A 52 6.45 4.02 -17.16
CA ILE A 52 7.57 3.99 -16.21
C ILE A 52 8.79 4.61 -16.89
N GLY A 53 9.03 5.89 -16.59
CA GLY A 53 10.10 6.66 -17.20
C GLY A 53 9.88 6.86 -18.69
N LEU A 54 10.96 6.85 -19.46
CA LEU A 54 10.94 7.08 -20.90
C LEU A 54 10.90 5.78 -21.72
N ASN A 55 11.33 4.67 -21.13
CA ASN A 55 11.28 3.34 -21.73
C ASN A 55 10.64 2.36 -20.76
N THR A 56 9.36 2.05 -21.00
CA THR A 56 8.57 1.21 -20.10
C THR A 56 8.90 -0.29 -20.23
N ALA A 57 9.49 -0.72 -21.33
CA ALA A 57 9.78 -2.13 -21.56
C ALA A 57 10.68 -2.72 -20.46
N GLY A 58 10.30 -3.88 -19.93
CA GLY A 58 11.05 -4.56 -18.88
C GLY A 58 10.93 -3.95 -17.50
N ARG A 59 9.96 -3.07 -17.29
CA ARG A 59 9.73 -2.39 -16.00
C ARG A 59 8.32 -2.64 -15.50
N ALA A 60 8.20 -2.76 -14.18
CA ALA A 60 6.92 -2.90 -13.49
C ALA A 60 6.98 -2.15 -12.15
N PHE A 61 5.83 -1.90 -11.56
CA PHE A 61 5.78 -1.29 -10.24
C PHE A 61 4.58 -1.76 -9.43
N ALA A 62 4.72 -1.66 -8.11
CA ALA A 62 3.62 -1.71 -7.17
C ALA A 62 3.83 -0.61 -6.13
N HIS A 63 2.77 0.10 -5.80
CA HIS A 63 2.78 1.21 -4.87
C HIS A 63 1.65 1.10 -3.87
N VAL A 64 1.92 1.37 -2.61
CA VAL A 64 0.92 1.44 -1.54
C VAL A 64 0.96 2.82 -0.90
N GLU A 65 -0.18 3.48 -0.87
CA GLU A 65 -0.39 4.72 -0.11
C GLU A 65 -1.25 4.39 1.10
N LEU A 66 -0.74 4.67 2.30
CA LEU A 66 -1.48 4.54 3.55
C LEU A 66 -1.78 5.94 4.08
N ARG A 67 -3.06 6.26 4.14
CA ARG A 67 -3.54 7.55 4.67
C ARG A 67 -4.04 7.37 6.09
N LEU A 68 -3.50 8.18 6.99
CA LEU A 68 -3.81 8.16 8.41
C LEU A 68 -4.06 9.59 8.91
N MET A 69 -4.78 9.73 10.02
CA MET A 69 -4.89 11.02 10.68
C MET A 69 -3.50 11.55 11.05
N ALA A 70 -3.30 12.85 10.83
CA ALA A 70 -2.09 13.56 11.25
C ALA A 70 -1.86 13.42 12.75
N GLY A 71 -0.60 13.47 13.17
CA GLY A 71 -0.20 13.41 14.57
C GLY A 71 0.79 12.31 14.90
N ARG A 72 1.03 11.37 13.99
CA ARG A 72 2.06 10.36 14.17
C ARG A 72 3.45 10.93 13.86
N THR A 73 4.46 10.45 14.60
CA THR A 73 5.85 10.88 14.37
C THR A 73 6.39 10.31 13.06
N ALA A 74 7.50 10.90 12.60
CA ALA A 74 8.20 10.38 11.42
C ALA A 74 8.67 8.93 11.64
N GLU A 75 9.12 8.60 12.86
CA GLU A 75 9.54 7.23 13.20
C GLU A 75 8.39 6.23 13.07
N VAL A 76 7.21 6.56 13.58
CA VAL A 76 6.02 5.71 13.47
C VAL A 76 5.63 5.53 12.01
N LYS A 77 5.62 6.60 11.24
CA LYS A 77 5.30 6.52 9.81
C LYS A 77 6.33 5.66 9.05
N LYS A 78 7.61 5.77 9.40
CA LYS A 78 8.66 4.93 8.83
C LYS A 78 8.45 3.45 9.16
N GLU A 79 8.11 3.13 10.41
CA GLU A 79 7.79 1.75 10.81
C GLU A 79 6.65 1.17 9.98
N LEU A 80 5.58 1.96 9.75
CA LEU A 80 4.45 1.53 8.93
C LEU A 80 4.87 1.30 7.48
N SER A 81 5.65 2.20 6.89
CA SER A 81 6.11 2.02 5.51
C SER A 81 7.03 0.81 5.38
N ASP A 82 7.86 0.52 6.37
CA ASP A 82 8.73 -0.66 6.38
C ASP A 82 7.92 -1.96 6.48
N ARG A 83 6.85 -1.98 7.28
CA ARG A 83 5.94 -3.14 7.35
C ARG A 83 5.26 -3.39 6.01
N ILE A 84 4.79 -2.34 5.36
CA ILE A 84 4.19 -2.43 4.03
C ILE A 84 5.21 -2.94 3.01
N ALA A 85 6.42 -2.40 3.02
CA ALA A 85 7.49 -2.82 2.13
C ALA A 85 7.81 -4.31 2.29
N ALA A 86 7.86 -4.80 3.53
CA ALA A 86 8.10 -6.22 3.81
C ALA A 86 7.00 -7.11 3.21
N VAL A 87 5.74 -6.69 3.30
CA VAL A 87 4.62 -7.41 2.70
C VAL A 87 4.75 -7.45 1.18
N LEU A 88 5.03 -6.32 0.55
CA LEU A 88 5.20 -6.26 -0.91
C LEU A 88 6.31 -7.21 -1.38
N LYS A 89 7.45 -7.21 -0.67
CA LYS A 89 8.56 -8.09 -1.00
C LYS A 89 8.22 -9.57 -0.83
N ALA A 90 7.40 -9.91 0.17
CA ALA A 90 7.03 -11.29 0.45
C ALA A 90 5.90 -11.79 -0.47
N GLN A 91 4.94 -10.93 -0.82
CA GLN A 91 3.72 -11.33 -1.50
C GLN A 91 3.79 -11.21 -3.03
N ILE A 92 4.61 -10.32 -3.56
CA ILE A 92 4.76 -10.19 -5.01
C ILE A 92 5.70 -11.30 -5.49
N PRO A 93 5.22 -12.20 -6.39
CA PRO A 93 6.05 -13.29 -6.89
C PRO A 93 7.24 -12.77 -7.70
N ALA A 94 8.30 -13.57 -7.78
CA ALA A 94 9.41 -13.29 -8.66
C ALA A 94 8.94 -13.14 -10.12
N GLN A 95 9.48 -12.15 -10.81
CA GLN A 95 9.12 -11.83 -12.20
C GLN A 95 10.33 -12.06 -13.09
N SER A 96 10.13 -12.77 -14.19
CA SER A 96 11.19 -12.98 -15.17
C SER A 96 11.26 -11.80 -16.14
N GLY A 97 12.45 -11.23 -16.29
CA GLY A 97 12.71 -10.16 -17.25
C GLY A 97 12.13 -8.80 -16.88
N LEU A 98 11.68 -8.62 -15.64
CA LEU A 98 11.13 -7.35 -15.18
C LEU A 98 11.98 -6.77 -14.04
N ASP A 99 12.26 -5.48 -14.16
CA ASP A 99 12.76 -4.66 -13.05
C ASP A 99 11.54 -4.11 -12.30
N VAL A 100 11.27 -4.65 -11.11
CA VAL A 100 10.08 -4.32 -10.33
C VAL A 100 10.41 -3.28 -9.28
N GLN A 101 9.79 -2.13 -9.39
CA GLN A 101 9.91 -1.04 -8.41
C GLN A 101 8.80 -1.14 -7.39
N LEU A 102 9.16 -1.13 -6.11
CA LEU A 102 8.21 -1.16 -5.00
C LEU A 102 8.30 0.15 -4.23
N SER A 103 7.16 0.66 -3.80
CA SER A 103 7.14 1.87 -2.98
C SER A 103 5.96 1.87 -2.02
N ALA A 104 6.13 2.56 -0.90
CA ALA A 104 5.10 2.79 0.08
C ALA A 104 5.21 4.21 0.61
N ASP A 105 4.08 4.87 0.78
CA ASP A 105 4.02 6.23 1.27
C ASP A 105 2.97 6.35 2.37
N ILE A 106 3.28 7.10 3.42
CA ILE A 106 2.39 7.36 4.54
C ILE A 106 1.97 8.81 4.46
N VAL A 107 0.67 9.04 4.27
CA VAL A 107 0.11 10.38 4.03
C VAL A 107 -0.77 10.79 5.20
N ASP A 108 -0.56 11.99 5.72
CA ASP A 108 -1.37 12.56 6.78
C ASP A 108 -2.70 13.07 6.21
N MET A 109 -3.80 12.73 6.91
CA MET A 109 -5.11 13.33 6.68
C MET A 109 -5.35 14.41 7.73
N GLU A 110 -5.90 15.54 7.31
CA GLU A 110 -6.23 16.64 8.21
C GLU A 110 -7.55 16.38 8.94
N LYS A 111 -7.49 16.26 10.26
CA LYS A 111 -8.66 15.95 11.09
C LYS A 111 -9.86 16.90 10.85
N PRO A 112 -9.69 18.22 10.75
CA PRO A 112 -10.83 19.12 10.52
C PRO A 112 -11.55 18.90 9.17
N CYS A 113 -10.87 18.27 8.20
CA CYS A 113 -11.39 18.06 6.85
C CYS A 113 -11.86 16.63 6.61
N TYR A 114 -11.81 15.77 7.63
CA TYR A 114 -12.15 14.36 7.49
C TYR A 114 -13.43 14.03 8.25
N PHE A 115 -14.43 13.56 7.52
CA PHE A 115 -15.66 13.04 8.14
C PHE A 115 -15.54 11.54 8.35
N LYS A 116 -15.88 11.08 9.54
CA LYS A 116 -16.03 9.66 9.87
C LYS A 116 -17.39 9.44 10.51
N GLY A 117 -18.13 8.47 10.03
CA GLY A 117 -19.44 8.13 10.58
C GLY A 117 -19.90 6.76 10.13
N LYS A 118 -21.03 6.33 10.67
CA LYS A 118 -21.70 5.08 10.32
C LYS A 118 -23.17 5.34 9.99
N LEU A 119 -23.72 4.48 9.16
CA LEU A 119 -25.16 4.44 8.94
C LEU A 119 -25.90 3.82 10.12
#